data_526c2224b1bc9bd1704178e27b3ab3a1
#
_entry.id   526c2224b1bc9bd1704178e27b3ab3a1
#
_cell.length_a   1.000
_cell.length_b   1.000
_cell.length_c   1.000
_cell.angle_alpha   90.00
_cell.angle_beta   90.00
_cell.angle_gamma   90.00
#
_symmetry.space_group_name_H-M   'P 1'
#
loop_
_entity.id
_entity.type
_entity.pdbx_description
1 polymer ?
#
loop_
_entity_poly.entity_id
_entity_poly.type
_entity_poly.pdbx_seq_one_letter_code
_entity_poly.pdbx_strand_id
1 'polypeptide(L)'
;MNTHLKLDIFPHIFPEEFFEHIKNLASRNASLAAQIKRWLHIPVLWDLDARMKMMDRFEGYRQILTLSLPPIEFLAPEDQSPEVASLANDGMAQIVAKYPEYFPAFVASLPMNNIPEALREMDRAIERLGARGIQIFTNMNGRPLDDAEFYPIFERMGCRNSPSCR
;
A
#
# COMPACT_ATOMS: atom_id res chain seq x y z
N MET A 1 -8.45 7.52 -33.02
CA MET A 1 -8.68 8.51 -31.93
C MET A 1 -7.52 8.44 -30.97
N ASN A 2 -6.88 9.55 -30.64
CA ASN A 2 -5.78 9.55 -29.67
C ASN A 2 -6.38 9.36 -28.26
N THR A 3 -6.43 8.16 -27.78
CA THR A 3 -6.87 7.88 -26.41
C THR A 3 -5.78 8.36 -25.45
N HIS A 4 -6.02 9.50 -24.82
CA HIS A 4 -5.09 9.99 -23.80
C HIS A 4 -5.13 9.07 -22.60
N LEU A 5 -3.97 8.47 -22.26
CA LEU A 5 -3.79 7.70 -21.02
C LEU A 5 -4.06 8.63 -19.81
N LYS A 6 -4.95 8.19 -18.93
CA LYS A 6 -5.25 8.84 -17.65
C LYS A 6 -4.73 7.95 -16.55
N LEU A 7 -3.67 8.37 -15.88
CA LEU A 7 -3.03 7.59 -14.82
C LEU A 7 -3.34 8.22 -13.45
N ASP A 8 -4.14 7.51 -12.65
CA ASP A 8 -4.37 7.85 -11.26
C ASP A 8 -3.24 7.24 -10.42
N ILE A 9 -2.48 8.08 -9.72
CA ILE A 9 -1.32 7.66 -8.94
C ILE A 9 -1.62 7.54 -7.44
N PHE A 10 -2.85 7.79 -7.02
CA PHE A 10 -3.24 7.74 -5.61
C PHE A 10 -4.60 7.06 -5.35
N PRO A 11 -4.95 6.00 -6.07
CA PRO A 11 -6.15 5.22 -5.79
C PRO A 11 -5.89 4.26 -4.63
N HIS A 12 -6.79 4.22 -3.68
CA HIS A 12 -6.68 3.33 -2.53
C HIS A 12 -7.38 2.00 -2.77
N ILE A 13 -6.77 0.91 -2.27
CA ILE A 13 -7.34 -0.44 -2.31
C ILE A 13 -7.04 -1.19 -1.01
N PHE A 14 -7.88 -2.17 -0.69
CA PHE A 14 -7.60 -3.24 0.25
C PHE A 14 -7.50 -4.55 -0.53
N PRO A 15 -6.30 -5.14 -0.73
CA PRO A 15 -6.18 -6.49 -1.25
C PRO A 15 -6.98 -7.49 -0.39
N GLU A 16 -7.54 -8.53 -1.02
CA GLU A 16 -8.50 -9.43 -0.38
C GLU A 16 -7.96 -10.05 0.92
N GLU A 17 -6.82 -10.73 0.87
CA GLU A 17 -6.23 -11.38 2.05
C GLU A 17 -5.89 -10.38 3.16
N PHE A 18 -5.38 -9.21 2.79
CA PHE A 18 -5.14 -8.12 3.73
C PHE A 18 -6.46 -7.65 4.37
N PHE A 19 -7.51 -7.46 3.57
CA PHE A 19 -8.80 -7.00 4.10
C PHE A 19 -9.43 -8.01 5.03
N GLU A 20 -9.35 -9.32 4.73
CA GLU A 20 -9.79 -10.38 5.64
C GLU A 20 -8.98 -10.36 6.94
N HIS A 21 -7.66 -10.17 6.86
CA HIS A 21 -6.81 -10.10 8.05
C HIS A 21 -7.21 -8.93 8.96
N ILE A 22 -7.38 -7.72 8.43
CA ILE A 22 -7.78 -6.56 9.25
C ILE A 22 -9.21 -6.68 9.79
N LYS A 23 -10.12 -7.37 9.11
CA LYS A 23 -11.45 -7.69 9.66
C LYS A 23 -11.34 -8.59 10.91
N ASN A 24 -10.42 -9.54 10.91
CA ASN A 24 -10.14 -10.38 12.07
C ASN A 24 -9.54 -9.58 13.23
N LEU A 25 -8.62 -8.66 12.97
CA LEU A 25 -8.08 -7.74 13.99
C LEU A 25 -9.19 -6.86 14.61
N ALA A 26 -10.15 -6.44 13.82
CA ALA A 26 -11.28 -5.62 14.27
C ALA A 26 -12.17 -6.30 15.31
N SER A 27 -12.17 -7.63 15.43
CA SER A 27 -12.93 -8.34 16.45
C SER A 27 -12.56 -7.93 17.88
N ARG A 28 -11.34 -7.39 18.05
CA ARG A 28 -10.78 -6.93 19.33
C ARG A 28 -10.57 -5.41 19.41
N ASN A 29 -10.97 -4.66 18.36
CA ASN A 29 -10.77 -3.22 18.26
C ASN A 29 -12.02 -2.52 17.74
N ALA A 30 -12.81 -1.93 18.64
CA ALA A 30 -14.07 -1.27 18.32
C ALA A 30 -13.93 -0.10 17.33
N SER A 31 -12.82 0.65 17.39
CA SER A 31 -12.55 1.75 16.46
C SER A 31 -12.31 1.21 15.04
N LEU A 32 -11.50 0.18 14.89
CA LEU A 32 -11.25 -0.47 13.62
C LEU A 32 -12.53 -1.12 13.06
N ALA A 33 -13.32 -1.76 13.92
CA ALA A 33 -14.62 -2.34 13.52
C ALA A 33 -15.59 -1.28 12.97
N ALA A 34 -15.62 -0.08 13.56
CA ALA A 34 -16.43 1.03 13.05
C ALA A 34 -15.93 1.55 11.69
N GLN A 35 -14.62 1.56 11.47
CA GLN A 35 -14.03 1.94 10.19
C GLN A 35 -14.36 0.89 9.10
N ILE A 36 -14.20 -0.41 9.40
CA ILE A 36 -14.52 -1.49 8.46
C ILE A 36 -15.98 -1.40 8.01
N LYS A 37 -16.91 -1.15 8.93
CA LYS A 37 -18.32 -0.96 8.56
C LYS A 37 -18.52 0.14 7.51
N ARG A 38 -17.75 1.23 7.57
CA ARG A 38 -17.81 2.30 6.55
C ARG A 38 -17.21 1.84 5.23
N TRP A 39 -16.07 1.13 5.25
CA TRP A 39 -15.42 0.65 4.03
C TRP A 39 -16.25 -0.39 3.28
N LEU A 40 -17.02 -1.22 3.99
CA LEU A 40 -17.94 -2.18 3.36
C LEU A 40 -19.01 -1.51 2.48
N HIS A 41 -19.33 -0.23 2.72
CA HIS A 41 -20.21 0.57 1.86
C HIS A 41 -19.51 1.17 0.63
N ILE A 42 -18.20 0.94 0.45
CA ILE A 42 -17.41 1.46 -0.67
C ILE A 42 -16.77 0.27 -1.41
N PRO A 43 -17.55 -0.48 -2.23
CA PRO A 43 -17.09 -1.72 -2.84
C PRO A 43 -15.78 -1.57 -3.63
N VAL A 44 -15.57 -0.45 -4.31
CA VAL A 44 -14.34 -0.19 -5.08
C VAL A 44 -13.05 -0.22 -4.25
N LEU A 45 -13.12 -0.20 -2.92
CA LEU A 45 -11.94 -0.33 -2.06
C LEU A 45 -11.49 -1.79 -1.89
N TRP A 46 -12.39 -2.76 -1.94
CA TRP A 46 -12.12 -4.15 -1.57
C TRP A 46 -12.64 -5.18 -2.57
N ASP A 47 -13.56 -4.79 -3.46
CA ASP A 47 -14.09 -5.63 -4.54
C ASP A 47 -13.42 -5.20 -5.86
N LEU A 48 -12.52 -6.06 -6.35
CA LEU A 48 -11.74 -5.79 -7.55
C LEU A 48 -12.61 -5.77 -8.81
N ASP A 49 -13.65 -6.62 -8.89
CA ASP A 49 -14.57 -6.63 -10.03
C ASP A 49 -15.40 -5.35 -10.09
N ALA A 50 -15.89 -4.88 -8.94
CA ALA A 50 -16.59 -3.61 -8.85
C ALA A 50 -15.68 -2.44 -9.26
N ARG A 51 -14.40 -2.48 -8.87
CA ARG A 51 -13.40 -1.48 -9.26
C ARG A 51 -13.16 -1.48 -10.76
N MET A 52 -12.88 -2.62 -11.37
CA MET A 52 -12.63 -2.72 -12.81
C MET A 52 -13.85 -2.29 -13.63
N LYS A 53 -15.06 -2.70 -13.26
CA LYS A 53 -16.31 -2.22 -13.86
C LYS A 53 -16.49 -0.69 -13.79
N MET A 54 -16.03 -0.08 -12.70
CA MET A 54 -16.02 1.38 -12.58
C MET A 54 -15.00 2.00 -13.55
N MET A 55 -13.80 1.42 -13.64
CA MET A 55 -12.71 1.90 -14.50
C MET A 55 -13.07 1.80 -15.98
N ASP A 56 -13.77 0.74 -16.42
CA ASP A 56 -14.23 0.51 -17.80
C ASP A 56 -15.15 1.62 -18.33
N ARG A 57 -15.72 2.43 -17.45
CA ARG A 57 -16.53 3.60 -17.83
C ARG A 57 -15.70 4.77 -18.36
N PHE A 58 -14.36 4.71 -18.19
CA PHE A 58 -13.44 5.80 -18.51
C PHE A 58 -12.32 5.29 -19.42
N GLU A 59 -12.42 5.57 -20.71
CA GLU A 59 -11.43 5.16 -21.70
C GLU A 59 -10.01 5.63 -21.34
N GLY A 60 -9.04 4.72 -21.37
CA GLY A 60 -7.63 5.00 -21.08
C GLY A 60 -7.32 5.26 -19.60
N TYR A 61 -8.23 4.95 -18.69
CA TYR A 61 -8.02 5.14 -17.25
C TYR A 61 -7.28 3.93 -16.64
N ARG A 62 -6.17 4.21 -15.96
CA ARG A 62 -5.34 3.22 -15.25
C ARG A 62 -4.99 3.73 -13.86
N GLN A 63 -4.63 2.81 -12.96
CA GLN A 63 -4.33 3.13 -11.57
C GLN A 63 -3.00 2.53 -11.12
N ILE A 64 -2.16 3.32 -10.44
CA ILE A 64 -1.03 2.82 -9.65
C ILE A 64 -1.54 2.57 -8.24
N LEU A 65 -1.59 1.30 -7.83
CA LEU A 65 -2.22 0.92 -6.56
C LEU A 65 -1.47 1.46 -5.35
N THR A 66 -2.21 1.95 -4.37
CA THR A 66 -1.74 2.30 -3.03
C THR A 66 -2.64 1.67 -1.98
N LEU A 67 -2.11 1.36 -0.80
CA LEU A 67 -2.92 0.86 0.30
C LEU A 67 -3.81 1.97 0.86
N SER A 68 -5.04 1.63 1.26
CA SER A 68 -5.93 2.58 1.93
C SER A 68 -5.53 2.81 3.39
N LEU A 69 -6.01 3.91 3.96
CA LEU A 69 -5.93 4.18 5.41
C LEU A 69 -6.67 3.13 6.24
N PRO A 70 -6.25 2.85 7.48
CA PRO A 70 -5.15 3.49 8.23
C PRO A 70 -3.78 2.92 7.88
N PRO A 71 -2.68 3.61 8.25
CA PRO A 71 -1.33 3.10 8.04
C PRO A 71 -1.07 1.80 8.82
N ILE A 72 -0.07 1.03 8.41
CA ILE A 72 0.26 -0.29 8.99
C ILE A 72 0.54 -0.20 10.49
N GLU A 73 1.27 0.81 10.92
CA GLU A 73 1.63 1.05 12.31
C GLU A 73 0.44 1.39 13.23
N PHE A 74 -0.69 1.76 12.65
CA PHE A 74 -1.95 1.95 13.37
C PHE A 74 -2.74 0.64 13.50
N LEU A 75 -2.57 -0.28 12.55
CA LEU A 75 -3.28 -1.56 12.49
C LEU A 75 -2.69 -2.61 13.42
N ALA A 76 -1.37 -2.59 13.59
CA ALA A 76 -0.64 -3.62 14.30
C ALA A 76 0.53 -3.07 15.13
N PRO A 77 0.83 -3.70 16.29
CA PRO A 77 2.02 -3.38 17.07
C PRO A 77 3.29 -3.78 16.31
N GLU A 78 4.44 -3.32 16.81
CA GLU A 78 5.75 -3.44 16.18
C GLU A 78 6.12 -4.88 15.77
N ASP A 79 5.76 -5.87 16.58
CA ASP A 79 6.04 -7.28 16.36
C ASP A 79 5.14 -7.95 15.29
N GLN A 80 3.98 -7.37 14.99
CA GLN A 80 3.01 -7.88 14.03
C GLN A 80 2.92 -7.06 12.74
N SER A 81 3.33 -5.79 12.79
CA SER A 81 3.25 -4.89 11.63
C SER A 81 4.01 -5.37 10.39
N PRO A 82 5.14 -6.12 10.48
CA PRO A 82 5.81 -6.67 9.31
C PRO A 82 4.95 -7.66 8.51
N GLU A 83 4.23 -8.54 9.20
CA GLU A 83 3.31 -9.48 8.56
C GLU A 83 2.17 -8.75 7.84
N VAL A 84 1.58 -7.76 8.49
CA VAL A 84 0.49 -6.95 7.92
C VAL A 84 0.96 -6.18 6.69
N ALA A 85 2.18 -5.62 6.71
CA ALA A 85 2.76 -4.95 5.54
C ALA A 85 3.00 -5.92 4.39
N SER A 86 3.55 -7.11 4.68
CA SER A 86 3.79 -8.14 3.67
C SER A 86 2.49 -8.60 3.00
N LEU A 87 1.43 -8.86 3.75
CA LEU A 87 0.11 -9.22 3.19
C LEU A 87 -0.43 -8.14 2.23
N ALA A 88 -0.31 -6.86 2.61
CA ALA A 88 -0.75 -5.76 1.76
C ALA A 88 0.04 -5.70 0.45
N ASN A 89 1.36 -5.76 0.53
CA ASN A 89 2.24 -5.65 -0.64
C ASN A 89 2.15 -6.85 -1.56
N ASP A 90 2.07 -8.07 -1.02
CA ASP A 90 1.88 -9.29 -1.80
C ASP A 90 0.55 -9.26 -2.56
N GLY A 91 -0.54 -8.84 -1.90
CA GLY A 91 -1.83 -8.72 -2.54
C GLY A 91 -1.84 -7.66 -3.65
N MET A 92 -1.22 -6.48 -3.45
CA MET A 92 -1.09 -5.48 -4.52
C MET A 92 -0.24 -5.98 -5.69
N ALA A 93 0.86 -6.68 -5.42
CA ALA A 93 1.71 -7.27 -6.46
C ALA A 93 0.96 -8.33 -7.28
N GLN A 94 0.16 -9.19 -6.64
CA GLN A 94 -0.70 -10.18 -7.31
C GLN A 94 -1.73 -9.52 -8.22
N ILE A 95 -2.36 -8.43 -7.78
CA ILE A 95 -3.33 -7.68 -8.59
C ILE A 95 -2.64 -7.09 -9.83
N VAL A 96 -1.48 -6.45 -9.66
CA VAL A 96 -0.69 -5.89 -10.78
C VAL A 96 -0.28 -6.97 -11.77
N ALA A 97 0.19 -8.13 -11.28
CA ALA A 97 0.58 -9.26 -12.14
C ALA A 97 -0.60 -9.83 -12.93
N LYS A 98 -1.79 -9.86 -12.32
CA LYS A 98 -2.99 -10.45 -12.93
C LYS A 98 -3.71 -9.50 -13.91
N TYR A 99 -3.67 -8.20 -13.65
CA TYR A 99 -4.42 -7.18 -14.41
C TYR A 99 -3.56 -5.97 -14.78
N PRO A 100 -2.43 -6.17 -15.50
CA PRO A 100 -1.47 -5.09 -15.79
C PRO A 100 -2.03 -3.98 -16.69
N GLU A 101 -3.09 -4.26 -17.44
CA GLU A 101 -3.79 -3.28 -18.28
C GLU A 101 -4.58 -2.26 -17.47
N TYR A 102 -5.07 -2.63 -16.28
CA TYR A 102 -5.74 -1.74 -15.34
C TYR A 102 -4.76 -1.12 -14.34
N PHE A 103 -3.84 -1.96 -13.83
CA PHE A 103 -2.93 -1.65 -12.72
C PHE A 103 -1.48 -1.85 -13.14
N PRO A 104 -0.84 -0.86 -13.81
CA PRO A 104 0.52 -1.02 -14.34
C PRO A 104 1.61 -1.09 -13.25
N ALA A 105 1.30 -0.67 -12.02
CA ALA A 105 2.24 -0.68 -10.91
C ALA A 105 1.52 -0.55 -9.55
N PHE A 106 2.30 -0.70 -8.48
CA PHE A 106 1.88 -0.36 -7.12
C PHE A 106 3.00 0.33 -6.34
N VAL A 107 2.60 0.97 -5.25
CA VAL A 107 3.48 1.61 -4.26
C VAL A 107 3.36 0.84 -2.96
N ALA A 108 4.48 0.43 -2.38
CA ALA A 108 4.50 -0.42 -1.20
C ALA A 108 4.19 0.36 0.09
N SER A 109 3.56 -0.31 1.05
CA SER A 109 3.37 0.15 2.42
C SER A 109 4.41 -0.51 3.33
N LEU A 110 4.91 0.23 4.31
CA LEU A 110 5.97 -0.23 5.21
C LEU A 110 5.48 -0.27 6.67
N PRO A 111 6.02 -1.19 7.51
CA PRO A 111 5.77 -1.22 8.95
C PRO A 111 6.64 -0.17 9.66
N MET A 112 6.26 1.12 9.56
CA MET A 112 7.09 2.25 9.99
C MET A 112 7.31 2.35 11.50
N ASN A 113 6.62 1.55 12.30
CA ASN A 113 6.89 1.37 13.74
C ASN A 113 7.97 0.30 14.03
N ASN A 114 8.57 -0.31 12.97
CA ASN A 114 9.66 -1.26 13.07
C ASN A 114 10.66 -0.99 11.93
N ILE A 115 11.60 -0.08 12.14
CA ILE A 115 12.49 0.41 11.07
C ILE A 115 13.36 -0.69 10.45
N PRO A 116 13.96 -1.63 11.22
CA PRO A 116 14.68 -2.76 10.62
C PRO A 116 13.83 -3.59 9.67
N GLU A 117 12.59 -3.90 10.04
CA GLU A 117 11.67 -4.67 9.19
C GLU A 117 11.12 -3.82 8.04
N ALA A 118 10.91 -2.52 8.24
CA ALA A 118 10.53 -1.60 7.17
C ALA A 118 11.58 -1.55 6.05
N LEU A 119 12.87 -1.55 6.39
CA LEU A 119 13.96 -1.63 5.41
C LEU A 119 13.97 -2.97 4.65
N ARG A 120 13.77 -4.09 5.36
CA ARG A 120 13.70 -5.42 4.72
C ARG A 120 12.50 -5.52 3.78
N GLU A 121 11.34 -5.05 4.23
CA GLU A 121 10.12 -5.06 3.41
C GLU A 121 10.22 -4.13 2.21
N MET A 122 10.84 -2.97 2.36
CA MET A 122 11.13 -2.05 1.26
C MET A 122 12.00 -2.72 0.19
N ASP A 123 13.09 -3.39 0.60
CA ASP A 123 13.96 -4.12 -0.31
C ASP A 123 13.20 -5.25 -1.01
N ARG A 124 12.43 -6.04 -0.26
CA ARG A 124 11.59 -7.11 -0.79
C ARG A 124 10.56 -6.60 -1.80
N ALA A 125 9.82 -5.56 -1.43
CA ALA A 125 8.76 -5.02 -2.27
C ALA A 125 9.29 -4.45 -3.59
N ILE A 126 10.39 -3.72 -3.56
CA ILE A 126 10.96 -3.11 -4.76
C ILE A 126 11.68 -4.14 -5.63
N GLU A 127 12.51 -5.01 -5.04
CA GLU A 127 13.39 -5.91 -5.80
C GLU A 127 12.69 -7.19 -6.26
N ARG A 128 11.76 -7.72 -5.45
CA ARG A 128 11.12 -9.01 -5.72
C ARG A 128 9.68 -8.87 -6.21
N LEU A 129 8.93 -7.89 -5.68
CA LEU A 129 7.53 -7.68 -6.03
C LEU A 129 7.33 -6.62 -7.12
N GLY A 130 8.35 -5.81 -7.43
CA GLY A 130 8.30 -4.81 -8.48
C GLY A 130 7.58 -3.51 -8.10
N ALA A 131 7.45 -3.20 -6.80
CA ALA A 131 6.93 -1.91 -6.35
C ALA A 131 7.73 -0.75 -6.93
N ARG A 132 7.07 0.34 -7.32
CA ARG A 132 7.70 1.52 -7.95
C ARG A 132 8.00 2.65 -6.97
N GLY A 133 7.72 2.46 -5.71
CA GLY A 133 7.99 3.41 -4.65
C GLY A 133 7.41 2.92 -3.32
N ILE A 134 7.44 3.79 -2.34
CA ILE A 134 6.85 3.56 -1.02
C ILE A 134 5.83 4.64 -0.70
N GLN A 135 4.79 4.27 0.04
CA GLN A 135 3.81 5.20 0.61
C GLN A 135 4.19 5.48 2.06
N ILE A 136 4.31 6.77 2.38
CA ILE A 136 4.60 7.24 3.75
C ILE A 136 3.51 8.23 4.15
N PHE A 137 3.09 8.17 5.40
CA PHE A 137 2.15 9.13 5.98
C PHE A 137 2.90 10.28 6.67
N THR A 138 2.27 11.46 6.76
CA THR A 138 2.92 12.70 7.19
C THR A 138 3.29 12.75 8.68
N ASN A 139 2.79 11.80 9.48
CA ASN A 139 3.32 11.53 10.82
C ASN A 139 3.25 10.03 11.10
N MET A 140 4.21 9.52 11.86
CA MET A 140 4.32 8.14 12.29
C MET A 140 3.99 8.06 13.78
N ASN A 141 2.74 7.69 14.12
CA ASN A 141 2.27 7.66 15.51
C ASN A 141 2.49 8.98 16.26
N GLY A 142 2.23 10.10 15.56
CA GLY A 142 2.43 11.45 16.12
C GLY A 142 3.86 11.98 16.02
N ARG A 143 4.83 11.19 15.54
CA ARG A 143 6.22 11.63 15.34
C ARG A 143 6.39 12.23 13.94
N PRO A 144 7.13 13.33 13.80
CA PRO A 144 7.37 13.95 12.50
C PRO A 144 8.34 13.10 11.64
N LEU A 145 8.25 13.25 10.32
CA LEU A 145 9.07 12.45 9.38
C LEU A 145 10.58 12.82 9.40
N ASP A 146 10.94 13.97 9.93
CA ASP A 146 12.33 14.42 10.12
C ASP A 146 12.95 13.92 11.44
N ASP A 147 12.26 13.05 12.17
CA ASP A 147 12.86 12.33 13.29
C ASP A 147 13.97 11.40 12.78
N ALA A 148 15.11 11.44 13.46
CA ALA A 148 16.32 10.70 13.08
C ALA A 148 16.11 9.19 12.90
N GLU A 149 15.13 8.62 13.59
CA GLU A 149 14.77 7.20 13.47
C GLU A 149 14.32 6.82 12.05
N PHE A 150 13.72 7.77 11.30
CA PHE A 150 13.23 7.51 9.94
C PHE A 150 14.26 7.75 8.84
N TYR A 151 15.41 8.38 9.15
CA TYR A 151 16.47 8.67 8.16
C TYR A 151 16.90 7.43 7.36
N PRO A 152 17.08 6.24 7.94
CA PRO A 152 17.48 5.06 7.18
C PRO A 152 16.54 4.71 6.01
N ILE A 153 15.24 5.00 6.13
CA ILE A 153 14.25 4.79 5.06
C ILE A 153 14.54 5.75 3.89
N PHE A 154 14.75 7.03 4.19
CA PHE A 154 15.03 8.04 3.16
C PHE A 154 16.39 7.82 2.49
N GLU A 155 17.42 7.48 3.28
CA GLU A 155 18.75 7.14 2.76
C GLU A 155 18.68 5.95 1.80
N ARG A 156 18.00 4.86 2.18
CA ARG A 156 17.85 3.67 1.35
C ARG A 156 17.12 3.98 0.04
N MET A 157 16.07 4.81 0.07
CA MET A 157 15.36 5.25 -1.13
C MET A 157 16.20 6.18 -2.00
N GLY A 158 16.97 7.09 -1.40
CA GLY A 158 17.89 7.97 -2.10
C GLY A 158 18.98 7.19 -2.85
N CYS A 159 19.58 6.20 -2.20
CA CYS A 159 20.60 5.34 -2.79
C CYS A 159 20.08 4.54 -4.00
N ARG A 160 18.83 4.07 -3.98
CA ARG A 160 18.25 3.33 -5.10
C ARG A 160 18.16 4.14 -6.40
N ASN A 161 18.03 5.46 -6.28
CA ASN A 161 17.94 6.39 -7.41
C ASN A 161 19.31 6.98 -7.80
N SER A 162 20.39 6.67 -7.08
CA SER A 162 21.73 7.21 -7.31
C SER A 162 22.67 6.16 -7.88
N PRO A 163 23.40 6.46 -8.99
CA PRO A 163 24.45 5.59 -9.53
C PRO A 163 25.59 5.30 -8.54
N SER A 164 25.81 6.18 -7.56
CA SER A 164 26.90 6.09 -6.58
C SER A 164 26.66 5.09 -5.44
N CYS A 165 25.47 4.51 -5.35
CA CYS A 165 25.11 3.54 -4.30
C CYS A 165 24.97 2.08 -4.83
N ARG A 166 25.33 1.84 -6.09
CA ARG A 166 25.33 0.49 -6.69
C ARG A 166 26.71 -0.14 -6.64
#